data_43f72b0c384a0ea6a91e6abe66fdfefb
#
_entry.id   43f72b0c384a0ea6a91e6abe66fdfefb
#
_cell.length_a   1.000
_cell.length_b   1.000
_cell.length_c   1.000
_cell.angle_alpha   90.00
_cell.angle_beta   90.00
_cell.angle_gamma   90.00
#
_symmetry.space_group_name_H-M   'P 1'
#
loop_
_entity.id
_entity.type
_entity.pdbx_description
1 polymer ?
#
loop_
_entity_poly.entity_id
_entity_poly.type
_entity_poly.pdbx_seq_one_letter_code
_entity_poly.pdbx_strand_id
1 'polypeptide(L)'
;MKIAIVSTVGGYSWAGSEEMWKLMAVEALKDGNSVAAFLQYPISESGELDDVRSGGGVISPYQSLNWIQRRLSAKGWYSRFQSVDRWKPDVLCISLGVPCDLFTQKDILALAQRMKVPQVYILQCNAEANLQGEQMRKALLPLYWNAARIICVSEGNREMLERQLAMDLPNALVIPNPIRERLEEPMAWPDESRGMRLATVARYETGCKAQDIILKTLSSEIWKGRDWHYNLFGSGPDESYLRDLIRYYGLEEKVTIRGYERDLKKIWGEHHLHLLVSRAEGLTLALEESMCCGRPALINHAGGNHELIRDGIDGFLSPGLDSDSLNKTLEMAWSRKNEWNQMGISAHERVKEWVPEELGKHLVSTIKNSLK
;
A
#
# COMPACT_ATOMS: atom_id res chain seq x y z
N MET A 1 19.16 -20.07 6.67
CA MET A 1 19.12 -19.23 5.45
C MET A 1 19.35 -17.78 5.85
N LYS A 2 20.12 -17.03 5.05
CA LYS A 2 20.36 -15.59 5.24
C LYS A 2 19.55 -14.79 4.22
N ILE A 3 18.59 -14.00 4.69
CA ILE A 3 17.68 -13.20 3.85
C ILE A 3 18.12 -11.74 3.91
N ALA A 4 18.54 -11.17 2.80
CA ALA A 4 18.71 -9.72 2.67
C ALA A 4 17.43 -9.09 2.14
N ILE A 5 16.93 -8.06 2.80
CA ILE A 5 15.77 -7.28 2.38
C ILE A 5 16.25 -5.88 2.04
N VAL A 6 15.90 -5.38 0.86
CA VAL A 6 16.16 -4.01 0.43
C VAL A 6 14.83 -3.36 0.09
N SER A 7 14.46 -2.27 0.77
CA SER A 7 13.26 -1.49 0.41
C SER A 7 13.65 -0.29 -0.44
N THR A 8 12.89 -0.05 -1.52
CA THR A 8 13.07 1.14 -2.38
C THR A 8 12.35 2.37 -1.83
N VAL A 9 11.48 2.19 -0.85
CA VAL A 9 10.68 3.26 -0.24
C VAL A 9 11.56 4.12 0.66
N GLY A 10 11.36 5.43 0.58
CA GLY A 10 12.11 6.39 1.40
C GLY A 10 11.35 7.70 1.57
N GLY A 11 11.86 8.56 2.46
CA GLY A 11 11.26 9.86 2.74
C GLY A 11 10.13 9.85 3.78
N TYR A 12 9.78 8.68 4.32
CA TYR A 12 8.74 8.49 5.36
C TYR A 12 9.35 7.82 6.59
N SER A 13 8.74 8.02 7.75
CA SER A 13 9.11 7.28 8.97
C SER A 13 8.63 5.83 8.92
N TRP A 14 7.51 5.57 8.25
CA TRP A 14 6.94 4.26 7.95
C TRP A 14 5.95 4.37 6.78
N ALA A 15 5.79 3.32 6.01
CA ALA A 15 4.81 3.22 4.93
C ALA A 15 4.14 1.84 4.96
N GLY A 16 2.89 1.76 4.53
CA GLY A 16 2.14 0.50 4.50
C GLY A 16 2.80 -0.59 3.64
N SER A 17 3.53 -0.18 2.60
CA SER A 17 4.34 -1.09 1.77
C SER A 17 5.42 -1.87 2.53
N GLU A 18 5.77 -1.43 3.74
CA GLU A 18 6.80 -2.09 4.55
C GLU A 18 6.24 -3.24 5.42
N GLU A 19 4.92 -3.30 5.61
CA GLU A 19 4.30 -4.28 6.48
C GLU A 19 4.51 -5.73 5.99
N MET A 20 4.45 -5.96 4.67
CA MET A 20 4.59 -7.30 4.12
C MET A 20 5.98 -7.89 4.36
N TRP A 21 7.04 -7.17 4.00
CA TRP A 21 8.40 -7.67 4.23
C TRP A 21 8.76 -7.71 5.72
N LYS A 22 8.22 -6.79 6.55
CA LYS A 22 8.38 -6.83 8.01
C LYS A 22 7.79 -8.11 8.60
N LEU A 23 6.54 -8.44 8.26
CA LEU A 23 5.89 -9.68 8.68
C LEU A 23 6.72 -10.91 8.27
N MET A 24 7.18 -10.93 7.02
CA MET A 24 8.06 -11.98 6.51
C MET A 24 9.37 -12.08 7.31
N ALA A 25 9.99 -10.94 7.63
CA ALA A 25 11.23 -10.87 8.40
C ALA A 25 11.07 -11.44 9.81
N VAL A 26 10.01 -11.02 10.50
CA VAL A 26 9.69 -11.50 11.86
C VAL A 26 9.47 -13.00 11.86
N GLU A 27 8.70 -13.53 10.91
CA GLU A 27 8.43 -14.96 10.84
C GLU A 27 9.68 -15.76 10.43
N ALA A 28 10.50 -15.24 9.53
CA ALA A 28 11.77 -15.85 9.17
C ALA A 28 12.74 -15.95 10.35
N LEU A 29 12.79 -14.93 11.21
CA LEU A 29 13.58 -14.94 12.44
C LEU A 29 13.08 -15.99 13.43
N LYS A 30 11.76 -16.12 13.64
CA LYS A 30 11.16 -17.18 14.47
C LYS A 30 11.53 -18.59 13.98
N ASP A 31 11.63 -18.77 12.66
CA ASP A 31 12.05 -20.00 12.02
C ASP A 31 13.57 -20.25 12.06
N GLY A 32 14.33 -19.45 12.82
CA GLY A 32 15.78 -19.59 12.97
C GLY A 32 16.61 -19.12 11.76
N ASN A 33 16.02 -18.36 10.83
CA ASN A 33 16.76 -17.75 9.75
C ASN A 33 17.44 -16.47 10.22
N SER A 34 18.46 -16.02 9.49
CA SER A 34 19.10 -14.71 9.69
C SER A 34 18.51 -13.71 8.71
N VAL A 35 18.13 -12.54 9.20
CA VAL A 35 17.55 -11.46 8.37
C VAL A 35 18.36 -10.18 8.52
N ALA A 36 18.66 -9.52 7.41
CA ALA A 36 19.18 -8.16 7.39
C ALA A 36 18.33 -7.28 6.46
N ALA A 37 17.79 -6.19 6.99
CA ALA A 37 17.02 -5.21 6.26
C ALA A 37 17.84 -3.95 5.99
N PHE A 38 18.00 -3.61 4.73
CA PHE A 38 18.71 -2.43 4.25
C PHE A 38 17.67 -1.39 3.86
N LEU A 39 17.55 -0.34 4.67
CA LEU A 39 16.42 0.60 4.63
C LEU A 39 16.90 2.04 4.52
N GLN A 40 16.15 2.86 3.80
CA GLN A 40 16.44 4.28 3.70
C GLN A 40 16.04 4.99 5.01
N TYR A 41 16.85 5.99 5.43
CA TYR A 41 16.45 6.91 6.49
C TYR A 41 15.21 7.75 6.03
N PRO A 42 14.18 8.02 6.86
CA PRO A 42 14.10 7.68 8.30
C PRO A 42 13.43 6.33 8.61
N ILE A 43 13.02 5.53 7.64
CA ILE A 43 12.37 4.21 7.90
C ILE A 43 13.23 3.34 8.81
N SER A 44 14.55 3.33 8.63
CA SER A 44 15.48 2.55 9.44
C SER A 44 15.44 2.85 10.94
N GLU A 45 14.92 4.02 11.33
CA GLU A 45 14.78 4.46 12.72
C GLU A 45 13.36 4.24 13.28
N SER A 46 12.47 3.66 12.51
CA SER A 46 11.08 3.44 12.93
C SER A 46 11.00 2.46 14.09
N GLY A 47 10.15 2.76 15.10
CA GLY A 47 9.79 1.83 16.16
C GLY A 47 8.98 0.62 15.65
N GLU A 48 8.43 0.70 14.44
CA GLU A 48 7.77 -0.43 13.76
C GLU A 48 8.71 -1.62 13.50
N LEU A 49 10.02 -1.40 13.60
CA LEU A 49 11.07 -2.42 13.43
C LEU A 49 11.51 -3.10 14.72
N ASP A 50 10.90 -2.78 15.87
CA ASP A 50 11.34 -3.31 17.16
C ASP A 50 11.18 -4.83 17.25
N ASP A 51 10.15 -5.39 16.61
CA ASP A 51 9.96 -6.85 16.52
C ASP A 51 11.09 -7.52 15.70
N VAL A 52 11.53 -6.87 14.64
CA VAL A 52 12.66 -7.37 13.82
C VAL A 52 13.96 -7.29 14.63
N ARG A 53 14.20 -6.18 15.33
CA ARG A 53 15.42 -5.99 16.17
C ARG A 53 15.46 -6.98 17.34
N SER A 54 14.35 -7.12 18.06
CA SER A 54 14.24 -8.05 19.20
C SER A 54 14.36 -9.51 18.80
N GLY A 55 13.92 -9.86 17.59
CA GLY A 55 14.12 -11.16 16.97
C GLY A 55 15.55 -11.44 16.49
N GLY A 56 16.48 -10.49 16.66
CA GLY A 56 17.87 -10.62 16.23
C GLY A 56 18.13 -10.22 14.76
N GLY A 57 17.18 -9.58 14.12
CA GLY A 57 17.34 -9.03 12.77
C GLY A 57 18.27 -7.81 12.74
N VAL A 58 19.06 -7.69 11.69
CA VAL A 58 19.99 -6.58 11.47
C VAL A 58 19.29 -5.49 10.65
N ILE A 59 19.24 -4.27 11.18
CA ILE A 59 18.79 -3.10 10.42
C ILE A 59 20.02 -2.31 9.98
N SER A 60 20.19 -2.18 8.67
CA SER A 60 21.30 -1.46 8.05
C SER A 60 20.78 -0.21 7.33
N PRO A 61 20.92 0.99 7.93
CA PRO A 61 20.43 2.20 7.31
C PRO A 61 21.28 2.59 6.10
N TYR A 62 20.63 3.20 5.10
CA TYR A 62 21.30 3.92 4.03
C TYR A 62 20.65 5.27 3.76
N GLN A 63 21.43 6.23 3.27
CA GLN A 63 20.94 7.55 2.92
C GLN A 63 20.72 7.69 1.41
N SER A 64 19.87 8.64 1.03
CA SER A 64 19.74 9.05 -0.37
C SER A 64 21.10 9.53 -0.90
N LEU A 65 21.42 9.12 -2.12
CA LEU A 65 22.64 9.54 -2.77
C LEU A 65 22.60 11.05 -3.07
N ASN A 66 23.66 11.78 -2.69
CA ASN A 66 23.86 13.14 -3.20
C ASN A 66 24.24 13.13 -4.69
N TRP A 67 24.32 14.30 -5.34
CA TRP A 67 24.58 14.41 -6.77
C TRP A 67 25.92 13.79 -7.22
N ILE A 68 26.98 13.91 -6.40
CA ILE A 68 28.30 13.33 -6.67
C ILE A 68 28.20 11.79 -6.58
N GLN A 69 27.62 11.27 -5.52
CA GLN A 69 27.43 9.84 -5.31
C GLN A 69 26.58 9.20 -6.40
N ARG A 70 25.51 9.87 -6.86
CA ARG A 70 24.70 9.44 -8.01
C ARG A 70 25.56 9.31 -9.26
N ARG A 71 26.42 10.29 -9.53
CA ARG A 71 27.30 10.27 -10.70
C ARG A 71 28.37 9.16 -10.62
N LEU A 72 28.92 8.91 -9.43
CA LEU A 72 29.87 7.82 -9.19
C LEU A 72 29.18 6.45 -9.27
N SER A 73 28.00 6.33 -8.72
CA SER A 73 27.19 5.11 -8.78
C SER A 73 26.82 4.76 -10.22
N ALA A 74 26.43 5.75 -11.03
CA ALA A 74 26.16 5.56 -12.46
C ALA A 74 27.37 5.06 -13.27
N LYS A 75 28.60 5.32 -12.77
CA LYS A 75 29.86 4.82 -13.33
C LYS A 75 30.34 3.50 -12.69
N GLY A 76 29.58 2.94 -11.74
CA GLY A 76 29.98 1.73 -11.00
C GLY A 76 31.06 1.94 -9.94
N TRP A 77 31.46 3.20 -9.65
CA TRP A 77 32.53 3.49 -8.70
C TRP A 77 32.05 3.66 -7.25
N TYR A 78 30.74 3.74 -7.04
CA TYR A 78 30.12 3.85 -5.71
C TYR A 78 28.88 2.98 -5.63
N SER A 79 28.72 2.25 -4.53
CA SER A 79 27.50 1.54 -4.20
C SER A 79 27.20 1.72 -2.72
N ARG A 80 26.00 2.18 -2.40
CA ARG A 80 25.51 2.23 -1.02
C ARG A 80 25.13 0.84 -0.48
N PHE A 81 25.12 -0.19 -1.33
CA PHE A 81 24.76 -1.56 -0.98
C PHE A 81 25.95 -2.51 -0.81
N GLN A 82 27.17 -2.01 -0.58
CA GLN A 82 28.32 -2.85 -0.27
C GLN A 82 28.12 -3.69 1.00
N SER A 83 27.29 -3.24 1.93
CA SER A 83 26.91 -3.97 3.14
C SER A 83 26.10 -5.23 2.80
N VAL A 84 25.27 -5.23 1.76
CA VAL A 84 24.56 -6.42 1.25
C VAL A 84 25.55 -7.47 0.78
N ASP A 85 26.56 -7.04 -0.02
CA ASP A 85 27.60 -7.96 -0.54
C ASP A 85 28.41 -8.57 0.62
N ARG A 86 28.78 -7.78 1.63
CA ARG A 86 29.53 -8.24 2.82
C ARG A 86 28.70 -9.21 3.67
N TRP A 87 27.40 -9.02 3.74
CA TRP A 87 26.53 -9.88 4.52
C TRP A 87 26.35 -11.28 3.91
N LYS A 88 26.61 -11.42 2.61
CA LYS A 88 26.56 -12.68 1.84
C LYS A 88 25.22 -13.39 2.01
N PRO A 89 24.13 -12.85 1.51
CA PRO A 89 22.82 -13.46 1.61
C PRO A 89 22.71 -14.73 0.77
N ASP A 90 21.82 -15.65 1.19
CA ASP A 90 21.40 -16.80 0.36
C ASP A 90 20.28 -16.39 -0.61
N VAL A 91 19.52 -15.35 -0.27
CA VAL A 91 18.43 -14.77 -1.09
C VAL A 91 18.37 -13.26 -0.89
N LEU A 92 18.08 -12.54 -1.97
CA LEU A 92 17.88 -11.11 -1.98
C LEU A 92 16.40 -10.80 -2.25
N CYS A 93 15.71 -10.20 -1.27
CA CYS A 93 14.35 -9.68 -1.41
C CYS A 93 14.40 -8.18 -1.65
N ILE A 94 13.80 -7.68 -2.73
CA ILE A 94 13.68 -6.25 -2.99
C ILE A 94 12.20 -5.85 -2.93
N SER A 95 11.84 -5.06 -1.92
CA SER A 95 10.51 -4.46 -1.80
C SER A 95 10.44 -3.19 -2.62
N LEU A 96 9.58 -3.18 -3.63
CA LEU A 96 9.41 -2.12 -4.62
C LEU A 96 8.14 -1.34 -4.32
N GLY A 97 8.25 -0.02 -4.26
CA GLY A 97 7.07 0.85 -4.25
C GLY A 97 6.30 0.72 -5.56
N VAL A 98 7.02 0.81 -6.67
CA VAL A 98 6.49 0.62 -8.04
C VAL A 98 7.50 -0.17 -8.90
N PRO A 99 7.06 -0.84 -9.98
CA PRO A 99 7.96 -1.66 -10.81
C PRO A 99 9.17 -0.93 -11.35
N CYS A 100 9.00 0.35 -11.70
CA CYS A 100 10.07 1.15 -12.28
C CYS A 100 11.16 1.59 -11.28
N ASP A 101 10.98 1.37 -9.97
CA ASP A 101 12.01 1.65 -8.96
C ASP A 101 13.32 0.95 -9.25
N LEU A 102 13.26 -0.30 -9.75
CA LEU A 102 14.46 -1.03 -10.19
C LEU A 102 15.26 -0.30 -11.26
N PHE A 103 14.62 0.54 -12.10
CA PHE A 103 15.30 1.27 -13.17
C PHE A 103 15.64 2.70 -12.77
N THR A 104 14.76 3.38 -12.07
CA THR A 104 14.92 4.79 -11.67
C THR A 104 16.00 4.94 -10.60
N GLN A 105 16.10 3.98 -9.69
CA GLN A 105 17.15 3.91 -8.67
C GLN A 105 18.35 3.10 -9.21
N LYS A 106 19.27 3.77 -9.91
CA LYS A 106 20.37 3.14 -10.65
C LYS A 106 21.28 2.21 -9.81
N ASP A 107 21.41 2.48 -8.55
CA ASP A 107 22.20 1.66 -7.63
C ASP A 107 21.45 0.39 -7.19
N ILE A 108 20.12 0.41 -7.13
CA ILE A 108 19.30 -0.78 -6.94
C ILE A 108 19.33 -1.65 -8.21
N LEU A 109 19.23 -1.03 -9.39
CA LEU A 109 19.44 -1.73 -10.65
C LEU A 109 20.80 -2.44 -10.67
N ALA A 110 21.87 -1.71 -10.33
CA ALA A 110 23.22 -2.28 -10.28
C ALA A 110 23.35 -3.38 -9.23
N LEU A 111 22.66 -3.27 -8.08
CA LEU A 111 22.59 -4.34 -7.07
C LEU A 111 21.93 -5.59 -7.67
N ALA A 112 20.73 -5.44 -8.22
CA ALA A 112 19.97 -6.55 -8.81
C ALA A 112 20.75 -7.27 -9.93
N GLN A 113 21.46 -6.52 -10.79
CA GLN A 113 22.24 -7.08 -11.91
C GLN A 113 23.49 -7.83 -11.45
N ARG A 114 24.16 -7.38 -10.37
CA ARG A 114 25.42 -8.02 -9.93
C ARG A 114 25.22 -9.19 -8.96
N MET A 115 24.12 -9.19 -8.18
CA MET A 115 23.87 -10.28 -7.23
C MET A 115 23.53 -11.57 -7.98
N LYS A 116 24.22 -12.66 -7.61
CA LYS A 116 24.06 -13.99 -8.24
C LYS A 116 23.20 -14.96 -7.44
N VAL A 117 22.67 -14.50 -6.30
CA VAL A 117 21.73 -15.28 -5.50
C VAL A 117 20.32 -15.15 -6.05
N PRO A 118 19.43 -16.10 -5.75
CA PRO A 118 18.00 -15.99 -6.08
C PRO A 118 17.43 -14.64 -5.60
N GLN A 119 16.64 -14.00 -6.46
CA GLN A 119 16.04 -12.70 -6.18
C GLN A 119 14.52 -12.83 -6.11
N VAL A 120 13.93 -12.21 -5.08
CA VAL A 120 12.49 -12.10 -4.90
C VAL A 120 12.11 -10.61 -4.94
N TYR A 121 11.17 -10.25 -5.80
CA TYR A 121 10.64 -8.90 -5.86
C TYR A 121 9.26 -8.85 -5.23
N ILE A 122 9.03 -7.90 -4.32
CA ILE A 122 7.73 -7.63 -3.70
C ILE A 122 7.21 -6.32 -4.30
N LEU A 123 6.09 -6.40 -5.03
CA LEU A 123 5.52 -5.28 -5.77
C LEU A 123 4.30 -4.73 -5.04
N GLN A 124 4.45 -3.54 -4.45
CA GLN A 124 3.44 -2.95 -3.57
C GLN A 124 2.39 -2.12 -4.29
N CYS A 125 2.74 -1.50 -5.42
CA CYS A 125 1.84 -0.67 -6.21
C CYS A 125 2.20 -0.75 -7.68
N ASN A 126 1.20 -0.62 -8.55
CA ASN A 126 1.41 -0.37 -9.96
C ASN A 126 0.29 0.55 -10.48
N ALA A 127 0.56 1.30 -11.53
CA ALA A 127 -0.39 2.21 -12.15
C ALA A 127 -0.14 2.36 -13.65
N GLU A 128 -1.17 2.73 -14.40
CA GLU A 128 -1.09 3.01 -15.83
C GLU A 128 -0.03 4.07 -16.15
N ALA A 129 0.09 5.09 -15.30
CA ALA A 129 1.08 6.15 -15.47
C ALA A 129 2.54 5.67 -15.36
N ASN A 130 2.76 4.46 -14.83
CA ASN A 130 4.08 3.83 -14.73
C ASN A 130 4.44 3.06 -16.00
N LEU A 131 3.88 3.44 -17.15
CA LEU A 131 4.24 2.87 -18.45
C LEU A 131 5.75 2.96 -18.67
N GLN A 132 6.31 1.83 -19.07
CA GLN A 132 7.74 1.69 -19.24
C GLN A 132 8.10 1.97 -20.70
N GLY A 133 8.84 3.04 -20.93
CA GLY A 133 9.44 3.27 -22.26
C GLY A 133 10.36 2.10 -22.62
N GLU A 134 10.64 1.90 -23.91
CA GLU A 134 11.37 0.76 -24.45
C GLU A 134 12.74 0.52 -23.79
N GLN A 135 13.45 1.59 -23.42
CA GLN A 135 14.74 1.47 -22.72
C GLN A 135 14.58 0.86 -21.33
N MET A 136 13.57 1.30 -20.59
CA MET A 136 13.25 0.79 -19.25
C MET A 136 12.78 -0.65 -19.34
N ARG A 137 11.84 -0.94 -20.25
CA ARG A 137 11.33 -2.28 -20.47
C ARG A 137 12.46 -3.29 -20.76
N LYS A 138 13.38 -2.96 -21.69
CA LYS A 138 14.54 -3.80 -22.01
C LYS A 138 15.47 -4.04 -20.81
N ALA A 139 15.62 -3.06 -19.93
CA ALA A 139 16.47 -3.21 -18.75
C ALA A 139 15.80 -4.06 -17.65
N LEU A 140 14.49 -3.95 -17.49
CA LEU A 140 13.73 -4.63 -16.43
C LEU A 140 13.33 -6.06 -16.78
N LEU A 141 13.03 -6.33 -18.06
CA LEU A 141 12.54 -7.60 -18.53
C LEU A 141 13.41 -8.81 -18.07
N PRO A 142 14.75 -8.80 -18.23
CA PRO A 142 15.57 -9.92 -17.77
C PRO A 142 15.59 -10.06 -16.26
N LEU A 143 15.40 -8.98 -15.50
CA LEU A 143 15.35 -9.05 -14.03
C LEU A 143 14.07 -9.74 -13.57
N TYR A 144 12.91 -9.34 -14.09
CA TYR A 144 11.63 -9.94 -13.74
C TYR A 144 11.53 -11.39 -14.25
N TRP A 145 11.99 -11.66 -15.47
CA TRP A 145 11.98 -13.01 -16.04
C TRP A 145 12.82 -13.99 -15.23
N ASN A 146 14.03 -13.57 -14.81
CA ASN A 146 14.95 -14.43 -14.05
C ASN A 146 14.74 -14.35 -12.52
N ALA A 147 13.76 -13.59 -12.05
CA ALA A 147 13.45 -13.56 -10.63
C ALA A 147 13.02 -14.95 -10.15
N ALA A 148 13.49 -15.35 -8.97
CA ALA A 148 13.05 -16.59 -8.35
C ALA A 148 11.56 -16.54 -8.01
N ARG A 149 11.05 -15.36 -7.57
CA ARG A 149 9.62 -15.06 -7.42
C ARG A 149 9.38 -13.56 -7.58
N ILE A 150 8.17 -13.24 -8.03
CA ILE A 150 7.60 -11.87 -7.99
C ILE A 150 6.32 -11.99 -7.16
N ILE A 151 6.25 -11.27 -6.07
CA ILE A 151 5.07 -11.21 -5.20
C ILE A 151 4.34 -9.92 -5.51
N CYS A 152 3.15 -10.02 -6.10
CA CYS A 152 2.25 -8.91 -6.36
C CYS A 152 1.15 -8.90 -5.29
N VAL A 153 0.73 -7.73 -4.83
CA VAL A 153 -0.30 -7.63 -3.78
C VAL A 153 -1.72 -7.86 -4.28
N SER A 154 -1.92 -7.91 -5.61
CA SER A 154 -3.21 -8.15 -6.26
C SER A 154 -3.02 -8.72 -7.67
N GLU A 155 -4.07 -9.33 -8.23
CA GLU A 155 -4.09 -9.77 -9.63
C GLU A 155 -3.93 -8.60 -10.59
N GLY A 156 -4.63 -7.48 -10.34
CA GLY A 156 -4.49 -6.27 -11.16
C GLY A 156 -3.06 -5.74 -11.22
N ASN A 157 -2.29 -5.85 -10.12
CA ASN A 157 -0.87 -5.48 -10.14
C ASN A 157 -0.03 -6.45 -10.98
N ARG A 158 -0.32 -7.74 -10.92
CA ARG A 158 0.35 -8.78 -11.72
C ARG A 158 0.07 -8.58 -13.21
N GLU A 159 -1.20 -8.50 -13.59
CA GLU A 159 -1.62 -8.32 -14.98
C GLU A 159 -1.09 -7.01 -15.58
N MET A 160 -1.08 -5.94 -14.78
CA MET A 160 -0.52 -4.66 -15.22
C MET A 160 0.99 -4.76 -15.46
N LEU A 161 1.74 -5.45 -14.59
CA LEU A 161 3.17 -5.67 -14.79
C LEU A 161 3.44 -6.49 -16.06
N GLU A 162 2.72 -7.59 -16.26
CA GLU A 162 2.82 -8.45 -17.45
C GLU A 162 2.54 -7.65 -18.74
N ARG A 163 1.48 -6.84 -18.73
CA ARG A 163 1.13 -5.97 -19.86
C ARG A 163 2.21 -4.90 -20.13
N GLN A 164 2.74 -4.27 -19.08
CA GLN A 164 3.80 -3.26 -19.22
C GLN A 164 5.11 -3.85 -19.76
N LEU A 165 5.39 -5.10 -19.44
CA LEU A 165 6.54 -5.83 -19.96
C LEU A 165 6.26 -6.49 -21.31
N ALA A 166 4.99 -6.62 -21.72
CA ALA A 166 4.51 -7.40 -22.85
C ALA A 166 4.99 -8.88 -22.75
N MET A 167 4.82 -9.49 -21.57
CA MET A 167 5.31 -10.83 -21.25
C MET A 167 4.55 -11.45 -20.08
N ASP A 168 4.16 -12.70 -20.20
CA ASP A 168 3.66 -13.50 -19.09
C ASP A 168 4.79 -13.82 -18.09
N LEU A 169 4.48 -13.77 -16.80
CA LEU A 169 5.43 -13.99 -15.72
C LEU A 169 5.01 -15.20 -14.87
N PRO A 170 5.38 -16.45 -15.27
CA PRO A 170 4.97 -17.66 -14.55
C PRO A 170 5.56 -17.77 -13.13
N ASN A 171 6.54 -16.94 -12.81
CA ASN A 171 7.16 -16.81 -11.50
C ASN A 171 6.47 -15.74 -10.63
N ALA A 172 5.45 -15.04 -11.14
CA ALA A 172 4.65 -14.09 -10.37
C ALA A 172 3.55 -14.80 -9.57
N LEU A 173 3.37 -14.37 -8.33
CA LEU A 173 2.38 -14.87 -7.39
C LEU A 173 1.61 -13.69 -6.82
N VAL A 174 0.34 -13.90 -6.49
CA VAL A 174 -0.46 -12.91 -5.76
C VAL A 174 -0.51 -13.31 -4.28
N ILE A 175 -0.05 -12.41 -3.43
CA ILE A 175 -0.12 -12.53 -1.98
C ILE A 175 -0.60 -11.18 -1.45
N PRO A 176 -1.78 -11.10 -0.79
CA PRO A 176 -2.35 -9.86 -0.31
C PRO A 176 -1.49 -9.22 0.79
N ASN A 177 -1.72 -7.95 1.06
CA ASN A 177 -1.08 -7.26 2.17
C ASN A 177 -1.52 -7.85 3.53
N PRO A 178 -0.70 -7.73 4.59
CA PRO A 178 -1.10 -8.17 5.92
C PRO A 178 -2.02 -7.15 6.58
N ILE A 179 -3.06 -7.61 7.27
CA ILE A 179 -3.83 -6.78 8.19
C ILE A 179 -3.00 -6.56 9.46
N ARG A 180 -2.72 -5.29 9.80
CA ARG A 180 -1.88 -4.96 10.98
C ARG A 180 -2.51 -5.37 12.29
N GLU A 181 -3.81 -5.17 12.44
CA GLU A 181 -4.60 -5.56 13.61
C GLU A 181 -5.83 -6.35 13.14
N ARG A 182 -5.73 -7.67 13.18
CA ARG A 182 -6.84 -8.55 12.81
C ARG A 182 -7.83 -8.63 13.97
N LEU A 183 -9.07 -8.25 13.73
CA LEU A 183 -10.15 -8.37 14.69
C LEU A 183 -10.91 -9.68 14.43
N GLU A 184 -11.30 -10.37 15.48
CA GLU A 184 -12.12 -11.58 15.37
C GLU A 184 -13.56 -11.24 14.98
N GLU A 185 -14.09 -10.16 15.55
CA GLU A 185 -15.44 -9.66 15.32
C GLU A 185 -15.40 -8.22 14.83
N PRO A 186 -16.38 -7.79 14.01
CA PRO A 186 -16.48 -6.40 13.61
C PRO A 186 -16.72 -5.50 14.83
N MET A 187 -16.21 -4.28 14.78
CA MET A 187 -16.45 -3.30 15.83
C MET A 187 -17.93 -2.90 15.85
N ALA A 188 -18.42 -2.53 17.05
CA ALA A 188 -19.76 -1.96 17.22
C ALA A 188 -20.02 -0.84 16.20
N TRP A 189 -21.25 -0.79 15.67
CA TRP A 189 -21.65 0.26 14.75
C TRP A 189 -21.66 1.62 15.44
N PRO A 190 -21.15 2.69 14.83
CA PRO A 190 -21.10 4.01 15.45
C PRO A 190 -22.50 4.60 15.65
N ASP A 191 -22.61 5.53 16.61
CA ASP A 191 -23.84 6.28 16.87
C ASP A 191 -24.16 7.23 15.69
N GLU A 192 -25.38 7.13 15.17
CA GLU A 192 -25.90 7.92 14.04
C GLU A 192 -26.57 9.23 14.48
N SER A 193 -26.73 9.49 15.79
CA SER A 193 -27.44 10.66 16.31
C SER A 193 -26.80 12.02 15.90
N ARG A 194 -25.54 11.95 15.47
CA ARG A 194 -24.78 13.12 14.98
C ARG A 194 -24.56 13.09 13.46
N GLY A 195 -25.44 12.47 12.72
CA GLY A 195 -25.32 12.29 11.28
C GLY A 195 -24.30 11.22 10.87
N MET A 196 -24.23 10.96 9.57
CA MET A 196 -23.32 9.94 9.01
C MET A 196 -21.89 10.47 8.94
N ARG A 197 -20.94 9.72 9.47
CA ARG A 197 -19.53 10.09 9.46
C ARG A 197 -18.78 9.26 8.44
N LEU A 198 -18.11 9.95 7.55
CA LEU A 198 -17.30 9.41 6.47
C LEU A 198 -15.83 9.63 6.81
N ALA A 199 -14.95 8.71 6.46
CA ALA A 199 -13.52 8.89 6.65
C ALA A 199 -12.72 8.49 5.42
N THR A 200 -11.60 9.17 5.20
CA THR A 200 -10.49 8.69 4.37
C THR A 200 -9.26 8.51 5.25
N VAL A 201 -8.64 7.35 5.18
CA VAL A 201 -7.36 7.06 5.82
C VAL A 201 -6.32 6.88 4.74
N ALA A 202 -5.55 7.93 4.47
CA ALA A 202 -4.57 7.93 3.38
C ALA A 202 -3.54 9.05 3.56
N ARG A 203 -2.39 8.92 2.89
CA ARG A 203 -1.44 10.05 2.78
C ARG A 203 -2.11 11.24 2.08
N TYR A 204 -1.79 12.44 2.53
CA TYR A 204 -2.22 13.67 1.85
C TYR A 204 -1.33 13.92 0.64
N GLU A 205 -1.65 13.21 -0.41
CA GLU A 205 -0.97 13.22 -1.71
C GLU A 205 -2.04 13.07 -2.80
N THR A 206 -2.64 14.18 -3.15
CA THR A 206 -3.81 14.25 -4.06
C THR A 206 -3.52 13.64 -5.41
N GLY A 207 -2.28 13.78 -5.91
CA GLY A 207 -1.82 13.15 -7.15
C GLY A 207 -1.95 11.62 -7.18
N CYS A 208 -2.01 10.99 -6.01
CA CYS A 208 -2.19 9.55 -5.85
C CYS A 208 -3.54 9.20 -5.23
N LYS A 209 -3.92 9.88 -4.15
CA LYS A 209 -5.07 9.53 -3.27
C LYS A 209 -6.36 10.31 -3.57
N ALA A 210 -6.39 11.15 -4.59
CA ALA A 210 -7.57 11.80 -5.17
C ALA A 210 -8.56 12.45 -4.17
N GLN A 211 -8.10 12.91 -2.99
CA GLN A 211 -8.95 13.60 -2.01
C GLN A 211 -9.60 14.87 -2.59
N ASP A 212 -8.96 15.50 -3.55
CA ASP A 212 -9.47 16.64 -4.32
C ASP A 212 -10.79 16.31 -5.04
N ILE A 213 -10.92 15.11 -5.60
CA ILE A 213 -12.14 14.64 -6.26
C ILE A 213 -13.26 14.39 -5.24
N ILE A 214 -12.95 13.81 -4.09
CA ILE A 214 -13.93 13.60 -3.01
C ILE A 214 -14.47 14.96 -2.54
N LEU A 215 -13.60 15.94 -2.25
CA LEU A 215 -14.00 17.29 -1.82
C LEU A 215 -14.86 17.99 -2.88
N LYS A 216 -14.47 17.94 -4.15
CA LYS A 216 -15.26 18.46 -5.26
C LYS A 216 -16.65 17.82 -5.33
N THR A 217 -16.74 16.50 -5.16
CA THR A 217 -18.01 15.77 -5.22
C THR A 217 -18.92 16.18 -4.06
N LEU A 218 -18.39 16.20 -2.83
CA LEU A 218 -19.15 16.56 -1.63
C LEU A 218 -19.54 18.04 -1.57
N SER A 219 -18.94 18.91 -2.39
CA SER A 219 -19.31 20.34 -2.48
C SER A 219 -20.57 20.60 -3.32
N SER A 220 -21.09 19.59 -4.03
CA SER A 220 -22.27 19.77 -4.85
C SER A 220 -23.53 20.08 -4.01
N GLU A 221 -24.51 20.79 -4.58
CA GLU A 221 -25.73 21.24 -3.89
C GLU A 221 -26.50 20.07 -3.26
N ILE A 222 -26.46 18.91 -3.88
CA ILE A 222 -27.12 17.68 -3.39
C ILE A 222 -26.59 17.25 -2.02
N TRP A 223 -25.30 17.50 -1.74
CA TRP A 223 -24.65 17.10 -0.49
C TRP A 223 -24.77 18.16 0.60
N LYS A 224 -24.96 19.42 0.25
CA LYS A 224 -25.05 20.53 1.25
C LYS A 224 -26.16 20.34 2.27
N GLY A 225 -27.33 19.88 1.83
CA GLY A 225 -28.51 19.70 2.68
C GLY A 225 -28.55 18.41 3.50
N ARG A 226 -27.57 17.53 3.38
CA ARG A 226 -27.52 16.25 4.07
C ARG A 226 -26.72 16.34 5.38
N ASP A 227 -27.09 15.52 6.35
CA ASP A 227 -26.39 15.43 7.62
C ASP A 227 -25.26 14.41 7.55
N TRP A 228 -24.07 14.90 7.24
CA TRP A 228 -22.82 14.13 7.17
C TRP A 228 -21.65 14.98 7.64
N HIS A 229 -20.60 14.28 8.11
CA HIS A 229 -19.27 14.84 8.35
C HIS A 229 -18.22 13.95 7.69
N TYR A 230 -17.18 14.57 7.16
CA TYR A 230 -16.06 13.87 6.51
C TYR A 230 -14.74 14.19 7.19
N ASN A 231 -14.02 13.16 7.59
CA ASN A 231 -12.74 13.27 8.27
C ASN A 231 -11.62 12.70 7.40
N LEU A 232 -10.55 13.48 7.27
CA LEU A 232 -9.32 13.10 6.58
C LEU A 232 -8.26 12.72 7.62
N PHE A 233 -7.86 11.45 7.64
CA PHE A 233 -6.79 10.93 8.50
C PHE A 233 -5.55 10.65 7.67
N GLY A 234 -4.40 11.15 8.13
CA GLY A 234 -3.11 10.97 7.48
C GLY A 234 -2.21 12.18 7.63
N SER A 235 -1.15 12.18 6.85
CA SER A 235 -0.23 13.30 6.70
C SER A 235 0.37 13.27 5.29
N GLY A 236 0.92 14.39 4.84
CA GLY A 236 1.56 14.44 3.53
C GLY A 236 1.79 15.85 3.02
N PRO A 237 2.45 15.97 1.86
CA PRO A 237 2.86 17.28 1.33
C PRO A 237 1.68 18.17 0.93
N ASP A 238 0.50 17.59 0.64
CA ASP A 238 -0.66 18.32 0.13
C ASP A 238 -1.62 18.79 1.22
N GLU A 239 -1.25 18.74 2.51
CA GLU A 239 -2.15 19.16 3.60
C GLU A 239 -2.62 20.61 3.44
N SER A 240 -1.71 21.54 3.10
CA SER A 240 -2.08 22.93 2.85
C SER A 240 -3.05 23.07 1.69
N TYR A 241 -2.82 22.35 0.61
CA TYR A 241 -3.69 22.34 -0.56
C TYR A 241 -5.10 21.78 -0.22
N LEU A 242 -5.17 20.72 0.58
CA LEU A 242 -6.47 20.19 1.04
C LEU A 242 -7.23 21.20 1.90
N ARG A 243 -6.55 21.93 2.79
CA ARG A 243 -7.16 23.02 3.56
C ARG A 243 -7.68 24.14 2.67
N ASP A 244 -6.94 24.48 1.62
CA ASP A 244 -7.36 25.49 0.64
C ASP A 244 -8.58 25.03 -0.16
N LEU A 245 -8.64 23.74 -0.58
CA LEU A 245 -9.81 23.17 -1.25
C LEU A 245 -11.04 23.13 -0.36
N ILE A 246 -10.90 22.79 0.92
CA ILE A 246 -12.02 22.80 1.89
C ILE A 246 -12.63 24.21 1.95
N ARG A 247 -11.80 25.25 2.07
CA ARG A 247 -12.25 26.65 2.06
C ARG A 247 -12.84 27.06 0.72
N TYR A 248 -12.19 26.69 -0.38
CA TYR A 248 -12.66 27.03 -1.73
C TYR A 248 -14.05 26.47 -2.02
N TYR A 249 -14.34 25.26 -1.50
CA TYR A 249 -15.64 24.62 -1.66
C TYR A 249 -16.66 24.95 -0.57
N GLY A 250 -16.30 25.75 0.45
CA GLY A 250 -17.19 26.09 1.57
C GLY A 250 -17.59 24.89 2.41
N LEU A 251 -16.63 24.01 2.70
CA LEU A 251 -16.84 22.74 3.42
C LEU A 251 -16.31 22.74 4.86
N GLU A 252 -15.91 23.92 5.41
CA GLU A 252 -15.21 24.03 6.69
C GLU A 252 -16.02 23.44 7.87
N GLU A 253 -17.34 23.51 7.80
CA GLU A 253 -18.24 23.00 8.83
C GLU A 253 -18.47 21.49 8.76
N LYS A 254 -18.16 20.87 7.61
CA LYS A 254 -18.44 19.46 7.32
C LYS A 254 -17.20 18.59 7.15
N VAL A 255 -16.05 19.20 6.89
CA VAL A 255 -14.80 18.46 6.61
C VAL A 255 -13.72 18.86 7.59
N THR A 256 -13.09 17.86 8.21
CA THR A 256 -12.00 18.07 9.17
C THR A 256 -10.75 17.29 8.78
N ILE A 257 -9.61 17.96 8.74
CA ILE A 257 -8.30 17.33 8.65
C ILE A 257 -7.88 16.94 10.07
N ARG A 258 -7.80 15.62 10.34
CA ARG A 258 -7.54 15.04 11.66
C ARG A 258 -6.06 14.77 11.92
N GLY A 259 -5.23 14.82 10.89
CA GLY A 259 -3.84 14.39 10.99
C GLY A 259 -3.67 12.87 11.05
N TYR A 260 -2.44 12.43 11.32
CA TYR A 260 -2.13 11.02 11.43
C TYR A 260 -2.69 10.41 12.72
N GLU A 261 -3.46 9.35 12.58
CA GLU A 261 -3.95 8.52 13.67
C GLU A 261 -3.61 7.05 13.37
N ARG A 262 -3.07 6.35 14.33
CA ARG A 262 -2.69 4.93 14.22
C ARG A 262 -3.74 3.99 14.77
N ASP A 263 -4.47 4.43 15.76
CA ASP A 263 -5.47 3.64 16.45
C ASP A 263 -6.73 3.47 15.60
N LEU A 264 -6.89 2.29 15.02
CA LEU A 264 -8.05 1.96 14.18
C LEU A 264 -9.37 2.07 14.94
N LYS A 265 -9.37 1.82 16.26
CA LYS A 265 -10.57 1.91 17.09
C LYS A 265 -11.04 3.37 17.23
N LYS A 266 -10.10 4.31 17.31
CA LYS A 266 -10.45 5.74 17.33
C LYS A 266 -10.98 6.20 15.98
N ILE A 267 -10.43 5.68 14.89
CA ILE A 267 -10.92 6.01 13.55
C ILE A 267 -12.28 5.36 13.34
N TRP A 268 -12.33 4.05 13.33
CA TRP A 268 -13.50 3.29 12.87
C TRP A 268 -14.61 3.14 13.94
N GLY A 269 -14.30 3.42 15.21
CA GLY A 269 -15.30 3.54 16.27
C GLY A 269 -16.27 4.72 16.10
N GLU A 270 -15.90 5.71 15.27
CA GLU A 270 -16.71 6.90 15.03
C GLU A 270 -17.20 7.07 13.59
N HIS A 271 -16.77 6.24 12.63
CA HIS A 271 -17.05 6.43 11.20
C HIS A 271 -17.82 5.25 10.61
N HIS A 272 -18.73 5.56 9.70
CA HIS A 272 -19.70 4.63 9.11
C HIS A 272 -19.28 4.11 7.73
N LEU A 273 -18.55 4.94 6.95
CA LEU A 273 -18.17 4.61 5.58
C LEU A 273 -16.73 5.09 5.31
N HIS A 274 -15.93 4.21 4.73
CA HIS A 274 -14.61 4.56 4.21
C HIS A 274 -14.74 5.08 2.78
N LEU A 275 -14.33 6.33 2.52
CA LEU A 275 -14.19 6.86 1.17
C LEU A 275 -12.74 6.74 0.72
N LEU A 276 -12.47 5.88 -0.24
CA LEU A 276 -11.12 5.61 -0.73
C LEU A 276 -11.10 5.56 -2.26
N VAL A 277 -11.08 6.73 -2.89
CA VAL A 277 -10.85 6.81 -4.33
C VAL A 277 -9.42 7.27 -4.59
N SER A 278 -8.76 6.64 -5.54
CA SER A 278 -7.34 6.84 -5.80
C SER A 278 -7.03 6.83 -7.29
N ARG A 279 -5.95 7.53 -7.68
CA ARG A 279 -5.40 7.51 -9.05
C ARG A 279 -4.46 6.33 -9.26
N ALA A 280 -3.82 5.87 -8.19
CA ALA A 280 -2.88 4.75 -8.24
C ALA A 280 -2.87 4.01 -6.90
N GLU A 281 -2.98 2.68 -6.95
CA GLU A 281 -2.92 1.78 -5.79
C GLU A 281 -2.27 0.44 -6.17
N GLY A 282 -1.92 -0.31 -5.13
CA GLY A 282 -1.74 -1.75 -5.21
C GLY A 282 -2.97 -2.47 -4.67
N LEU A 283 -2.90 -2.86 -3.41
CA LEU A 283 -4.02 -3.21 -2.54
C LEU A 283 -3.83 -2.40 -1.26
N THR A 284 -4.83 -1.58 -0.92
CA THR A 284 -4.66 -0.56 0.12
C THR A 284 -4.91 -1.14 1.51
N LEU A 285 -3.90 -1.10 2.39
CA LEU A 285 -4.03 -1.53 3.79
C LEU A 285 -5.21 -0.87 4.51
N ALA A 286 -5.43 0.44 4.29
CA ALA A 286 -6.53 1.16 4.92
C ALA A 286 -7.91 0.61 4.51
N LEU A 287 -8.03 0.01 3.31
CA LEU A 287 -9.24 -0.69 2.89
C LEU A 287 -9.42 -1.96 3.71
N GLU A 288 -8.38 -2.80 3.77
CA GLU A 288 -8.40 -4.04 4.55
C GLU A 288 -8.69 -3.76 6.03
N GLU A 289 -8.10 -2.71 6.58
CA GLU A 289 -8.29 -2.28 7.97
C GLU A 289 -9.73 -1.81 8.25
N SER A 290 -10.31 -0.99 7.37
CA SER A 290 -11.70 -0.53 7.55
C SER A 290 -12.69 -1.69 7.45
N MET A 291 -12.48 -2.59 6.50
CA MET A 291 -13.29 -3.81 6.36
C MET A 291 -13.13 -4.72 7.58
N CYS A 292 -11.92 -4.91 8.09
CA CYS A 292 -11.67 -5.67 9.31
C CYS A 292 -12.40 -5.08 10.53
N CYS A 293 -12.53 -3.74 10.59
CA CYS A 293 -13.32 -3.06 11.61
C CYS A 293 -14.84 -3.09 11.35
N GLY A 294 -15.31 -3.76 10.29
CA GLY A 294 -16.72 -3.86 9.96
C GLY A 294 -17.27 -2.55 9.34
N ARG A 295 -16.48 -1.86 8.53
CA ARG A 295 -16.93 -0.64 7.83
C ARG A 295 -16.93 -0.90 6.32
N PRO A 296 -18.07 -0.68 5.65
CA PRO A 296 -18.10 -0.74 4.20
C PRO A 296 -17.27 0.38 3.61
N ALA A 297 -16.79 0.19 2.39
CA ALA A 297 -16.01 1.20 1.69
C ALA A 297 -16.66 1.59 0.36
N LEU A 298 -16.45 2.84 -0.05
CA LEU A 298 -16.69 3.29 -1.40
C LEU A 298 -15.33 3.54 -2.05
N ILE A 299 -15.05 2.79 -3.09
CA ILE A 299 -13.76 2.80 -3.82
C ILE A 299 -13.99 3.01 -5.31
N ASN A 300 -12.89 3.16 -6.06
CA ASN A 300 -12.87 3.07 -7.53
C ASN A 300 -11.94 1.94 -8.00
N HIS A 301 -11.91 1.68 -9.29
CA HIS A 301 -11.02 0.70 -9.92
C HIS A 301 -9.56 1.18 -9.95
N ALA A 302 -8.93 1.34 -8.77
CA ALA A 302 -7.51 1.64 -8.65
C ALA A 302 -6.77 0.42 -8.10
N GLY A 303 -5.78 -0.07 -8.84
CA GLY A 303 -5.03 -1.27 -8.46
C GLY A 303 -5.94 -2.48 -8.22
N GLY A 304 -5.67 -3.24 -7.18
CA GLY A 304 -6.44 -4.41 -6.78
C GLY A 304 -7.57 -4.14 -5.79
N ASN A 305 -7.85 -2.89 -5.41
CA ASN A 305 -8.89 -2.60 -4.41
C ASN A 305 -10.25 -3.18 -4.80
N HIS A 306 -10.59 -3.16 -6.10
CA HIS A 306 -11.85 -3.70 -6.62
C HIS A 306 -11.97 -5.23 -6.49
N GLU A 307 -10.86 -5.95 -6.33
CA GLU A 307 -10.86 -7.41 -6.13
C GLU A 307 -11.38 -7.79 -4.75
N LEU A 308 -11.23 -6.89 -3.79
CA LEU A 308 -11.65 -7.11 -2.41
C LEU A 308 -13.13 -6.78 -2.19
N ILE A 309 -13.69 -5.79 -2.89
CA ILE A 309 -15.06 -5.31 -2.74
C ILE A 309 -16.02 -6.02 -3.71
N ARG A 310 -17.10 -6.57 -3.16
CA ARG A 310 -18.28 -7.03 -3.93
C ARG A 310 -19.30 -5.90 -3.94
N ASP A 311 -19.44 -5.23 -5.10
CA ASP A 311 -20.27 -4.04 -5.24
C ASP A 311 -21.72 -4.27 -4.76
N GLY A 312 -22.20 -3.39 -3.89
CA GLY A 312 -23.51 -3.44 -3.28
C GLY A 312 -23.69 -4.52 -2.18
N ILE A 313 -22.67 -5.29 -1.82
CA ILE A 313 -22.70 -6.35 -0.80
C ILE A 313 -21.84 -5.95 0.43
N ASP A 314 -20.61 -5.64 0.23
CA ASP A 314 -19.65 -5.26 1.29
C ASP A 314 -19.03 -3.87 1.10
N GLY A 315 -19.49 -3.16 0.07
CA GLY A 315 -19.08 -1.80 -0.26
C GLY A 315 -19.67 -1.35 -1.58
N PHE A 316 -19.11 -0.27 -2.12
CA PHE A 316 -19.56 0.35 -3.36
C PHE A 316 -18.37 0.60 -4.28
N LEU A 317 -18.56 0.32 -5.58
CA LEU A 317 -17.51 0.46 -6.57
C LEU A 317 -17.87 1.55 -7.58
N SER A 318 -17.15 2.68 -7.55
CA SER A 318 -17.30 3.74 -8.55
C SER A 318 -16.66 3.30 -9.88
N PRO A 319 -17.40 3.39 -10.99
CA PRO A 319 -16.89 3.01 -12.31
C PRO A 319 -15.80 3.96 -12.82
N GLY A 320 -15.71 5.16 -12.26
CA GLY A 320 -14.72 6.18 -12.65
C GLY A 320 -14.21 6.97 -11.46
N LEU A 321 -13.15 7.73 -11.71
CA LEU A 321 -12.52 8.62 -10.72
C LEU A 321 -13.03 10.07 -10.84
N ASP A 322 -13.77 10.40 -11.91
CA ASP A 322 -14.34 11.74 -12.07
C ASP A 322 -15.46 12.02 -11.06
N SER A 323 -15.70 13.31 -10.81
CA SER A 323 -16.68 13.76 -9.82
C SER A 323 -18.12 13.28 -10.11
N ASP A 324 -18.49 13.10 -11.38
CA ASP A 324 -19.84 12.69 -11.77
C ASP A 324 -20.06 11.20 -11.48
N SER A 325 -19.08 10.37 -11.83
CA SER A 325 -19.08 8.93 -11.53
C SER A 325 -19.11 8.70 -10.02
N LEU A 326 -18.27 9.42 -9.28
CA LEU A 326 -18.21 9.33 -7.83
C LEU A 326 -19.52 9.82 -7.19
N ASN A 327 -20.12 10.91 -7.69
CA ASN A 327 -21.38 11.41 -7.18
C ASN A 327 -22.51 10.39 -7.35
N LYS A 328 -22.63 9.75 -8.50
CA LYS A 328 -23.63 8.70 -8.74
C LYS A 328 -23.49 7.55 -7.76
N THR A 329 -22.26 7.10 -7.53
CA THR A 329 -22.00 6.00 -6.58
C THR A 329 -22.27 6.42 -5.14
N LEU A 330 -21.89 7.64 -4.74
CA LEU A 330 -22.20 8.20 -3.43
C LEU A 330 -23.71 8.35 -3.21
N GLU A 331 -24.48 8.79 -4.24
CA GLU A 331 -25.95 8.86 -4.19
C GLU A 331 -26.56 7.49 -3.95
N MET A 332 -26.12 6.48 -4.70
CA MET A 332 -26.55 5.09 -4.51
C MET A 332 -26.20 4.60 -3.10
N ALA A 333 -24.97 4.83 -2.65
CA ALA A 333 -24.53 4.46 -1.31
C ALA A 333 -25.38 5.15 -0.23
N TRP A 334 -25.63 6.44 -0.37
CA TRP A 334 -26.44 7.23 0.58
C TRP A 334 -27.90 6.73 0.64
N SER A 335 -28.52 6.39 -0.49
CA SER A 335 -29.87 5.84 -0.52
C SER A 335 -30.00 4.53 0.26
N ARG A 336 -28.90 3.80 0.40
CA ARG A 336 -28.78 2.53 1.12
C ARG A 336 -28.08 2.64 2.48
N LYS A 337 -27.95 3.83 3.05
CA LYS A 337 -27.19 4.04 4.31
C LYS A 337 -27.66 3.19 5.48
N ASN A 338 -28.95 2.83 5.53
CA ASN A 338 -29.49 1.97 6.57
C ASN A 338 -28.99 0.49 6.46
N GLU A 339 -28.37 0.12 5.33
CA GLU A 339 -27.77 -1.19 5.09
C GLU A 339 -26.27 -1.22 5.39
N TRP A 340 -25.63 -0.06 5.62
CA TRP A 340 -24.18 0.02 5.78
C TRP A 340 -23.64 -0.81 6.95
N ASN A 341 -24.39 -0.92 8.05
CA ASN A 341 -24.00 -1.80 9.16
C ASN A 341 -23.91 -3.27 8.69
N GLN A 342 -24.92 -3.76 7.99
CA GLN A 342 -24.91 -5.15 7.47
C GLN A 342 -23.82 -5.33 6.40
N MET A 343 -23.62 -4.34 5.53
CA MET A 343 -22.51 -4.36 4.57
C MET A 343 -21.15 -4.40 5.26
N GLY A 344 -21.01 -3.69 6.38
CA GLY A 344 -19.79 -3.71 7.19
C GLY A 344 -19.49 -5.08 7.79
N ILE A 345 -20.51 -5.80 8.26
CA ILE A 345 -20.36 -7.18 8.70
C ILE A 345 -19.88 -8.07 7.54
N SER A 346 -20.51 -7.95 6.38
CA SER A 346 -20.09 -8.70 5.18
C SER A 346 -18.67 -8.33 4.73
N ALA A 347 -18.26 -7.06 4.91
CA ALA A 347 -16.90 -6.62 4.62
C ALA A 347 -15.86 -7.25 5.57
N HIS A 348 -16.21 -7.38 6.85
CA HIS A 348 -15.37 -8.05 7.85
C HIS A 348 -15.14 -9.52 7.50
N GLU A 349 -16.21 -10.26 7.17
CA GLU A 349 -16.13 -11.65 6.73
C GLU A 349 -15.26 -11.76 5.46
N ARG A 350 -15.50 -10.90 4.49
CA ARG A 350 -14.78 -10.90 3.22
C ARG A 350 -13.27 -10.72 3.40
N VAL A 351 -12.83 -9.76 4.21
CA VAL A 351 -11.40 -9.52 4.41
C VAL A 351 -10.73 -10.63 5.22
N LYS A 352 -11.45 -11.29 6.13
CA LYS A 352 -10.94 -12.47 6.85
C LYS A 352 -10.68 -13.65 5.92
N GLU A 353 -11.54 -13.86 4.92
CA GLU A 353 -11.34 -14.87 3.88
C GLU A 353 -10.18 -14.51 2.94
N TRP A 354 -10.03 -13.21 2.62
CA TRP A 354 -9.05 -12.71 1.67
C TRP A 354 -7.62 -12.81 2.18
N VAL A 355 -7.38 -12.42 3.43
CA VAL A 355 -6.03 -12.40 4.02
C VAL A 355 -5.81 -13.66 4.87
N PRO A 356 -4.93 -14.59 4.47
CA PRO A 356 -4.64 -15.79 5.25
C PRO A 356 -4.13 -15.48 6.67
N GLU A 357 -4.54 -16.27 7.66
CA GLU A 357 -4.09 -16.11 9.05
C GLU A 357 -2.57 -16.28 9.19
N GLU A 358 -2.00 -17.26 8.51
CA GLU A 358 -0.57 -17.58 8.56
C GLU A 358 0.22 -16.95 7.42
N LEU A 359 -0.13 -15.72 7.03
CA LEU A 359 0.48 -15.03 5.90
C LEU A 359 2.02 -14.94 6.01
N GLY A 360 2.55 -14.70 7.21
CA GLY A 360 4.00 -14.67 7.45
C GLY A 360 4.68 -16.00 7.12
N LYS A 361 4.10 -17.12 7.54
CA LYS A 361 4.61 -18.45 7.20
C LYS A 361 4.51 -18.73 5.71
N HIS A 362 3.41 -18.31 5.08
CA HIS A 362 3.23 -18.43 3.64
C HIS A 362 4.33 -17.68 2.87
N LEU A 363 4.63 -16.44 3.24
CA LEU A 363 5.71 -15.64 2.66
C LEU A 363 7.08 -16.31 2.82
N VAL A 364 7.41 -16.79 4.03
CA VAL A 364 8.69 -17.50 4.29
C VAL A 364 8.77 -18.79 3.48
N SER A 365 7.69 -19.56 3.38
CA SER A 365 7.66 -20.79 2.59
C SER A 365 7.84 -20.51 1.10
N THR A 366 7.24 -19.42 0.59
CA THR A 366 7.40 -18.96 -0.79
C THR A 366 8.88 -18.69 -1.13
N ILE A 367 9.58 -18.00 -0.21
CA ILE A 367 11.02 -17.75 -0.37
C ILE A 367 11.82 -19.06 -0.32
N LYS A 368 11.58 -19.92 0.67
CA LYS A 368 12.28 -21.21 0.77
C LYS A 368 12.12 -22.08 -0.49
N ASN A 369 10.92 -22.10 -1.07
CA ASN A 369 10.63 -22.84 -2.29
C ASN A 369 11.27 -22.23 -3.55
N SER A 370 11.63 -20.95 -3.51
CA SER A 370 12.35 -20.29 -4.60
C SER A 370 13.84 -20.64 -4.68
N LEU A 371 14.37 -21.32 -3.65
CA LEU A 371 15.79 -21.75 -3.60
C LEU A 371 16.00 -23.17 -4.11
N LYS A 372 14.94 -23.91 -4.36
CA LYS A 372 14.97 -25.27 -4.94
C LYS A 372 14.95 -25.20 -6.46
#